data_f7339f64ef6594e5461ecfb10a99f1c0
#
_entry.id   f7339f64ef6594e5461ecfb10a99f1c0
#
_cell.length_a   1.000
_cell.length_b   1.000
_cell.length_c   1.000
_cell.angle_alpha   90.00
_cell.angle_beta   90.00
_cell.angle_gamma   90.00
#
_symmetry.space_group_name_H-M   'P 1'
#
loop_
_entity.id
_entity.type
_entity.pdbx_description
1 polymer ?
#
loop_
_entity_poly.entity_id
_entity_poly.type
_entity_poly.pdbx_seq_one_letter_code
_entity_poly.pdbx_strand_id
1 'polypeptide(L)'
;MSHDPLSTDAEVASPAFSDKDNVGGDYSASSIRAVMINRPRQELYDFWRDFSNLPLFMENVKAVEMLESGRSKWTIAGPGGKDVELVSDITEDVPGEKIAWTSSEDSDLDHEGWIAFKDNAFGRGTEVRVFISYDPPAGALGKVVAKVLQREPRVQARGELRRFKQLMETGEVSTSKAPDAAPRADRHF
;
A
#
# COMPACT_ATOMS: atom_id res chain seq x y z
N MET A 1 12.60 -44.76 36.87
CA MET A 1 13.00 -44.42 35.47
C MET A 1 11.81 -43.69 34.87
N SER A 2 11.85 -42.35 34.95
CA SER A 2 10.80 -41.46 34.46
C SER A 2 11.19 -41.03 33.05
N HIS A 3 10.35 -41.32 32.08
CA HIS A 3 10.43 -40.74 30.75
C HIS A 3 9.56 -39.49 30.73
N ASP A 4 10.20 -38.37 30.48
CA ASP A 4 9.59 -37.09 30.19
C ASP A 4 9.17 -37.12 28.70
N PRO A 5 7.92 -36.84 28.33
CA PRO A 5 7.56 -36.67 26.93
C PRO A 5 7.93 -35.26 26.50
N LEU A 6 8.79 -35.19 25.51
CA LEU A 6 9.16 -33.99 24.78
C LEU A 6 7.93 -33.18 24.38
N SER A 7 7.93 -31.93 24.84
CA SER A 7 7.04 -30.89 24.43
C SER A 7 7.16 -30.72 22.90
N THR A 8 6.13 -31.06 22.19
CA THR A 8 5.97 -30.73 20.79
C THR A 8 5.61 -29.24 20.74
N ASP A 9 6.57 -28.40 20.44
CA ASP A 9 6.30 -27.02 20.05
C ASP A 9 5.41 -27.06 18.80
N ALA A 10 4.12 -26.81 19.02
CA ALA A 10 3.19 -26.58 17.95
C ALA A 10 3.62 -25.27 17.27
N GLU A 11 4.23 -25.40 16.13
CA GLU A 11 4.49 -24.32 15.18
C GLU A 11 3.15 -23.68 14.84
N VAL A 12 2.87 -22.55 15.49
CA VAL A 12 1.71 -21.71 15.17
C VAL A 12 2.02 -21.09 13.81
N ALA A 13 1.49 -21.70 12.77
CA ALA A 13 1.53 -21.13 11.44
C ALA A 13 0.83 -19.76 11.49
N SER A 14 1.60 -18.69 11.30
CA SER A 14 1.06 -17.33 11.21
C SER A 14 0.05 -17.24 10.06
N PRO A 15 -1.18 -16.80 10.30
CA PRO A 15 -2.24 -16.77 9.30
C PRO A 15 -2.03 -15.72 8.20
N ALA A 16 -0.96 -14.91 8.27
CA ALA A 16 -0.76 -13.75 7.42
C ALA A 16 -0.61 -14.04 5.91
N PHE A 17 -0.42 -15.29 5.49
CA PHE A 17 -0.31 -15.65 4.07
C PHE A 17 -1.00 -16.99 3.78
N SER A 18 -2.31 -17.02 3.84
CA SER A 18 -3.10 -18.16 3.37
C SER A 18 -3.30 -18.05 1.84
N ASP A 19 -3.36 -19.19 1.13
CA ASP A 19 -3.79 -19.22 -0.28
C ASP A 19 -5.22 -18.70 -0.48
N LYS A 20 -5.98 -18.55 0.61
CA LYS A 20 -7.31 -17.96 0.63
C LYS A 20 -7.29 -16.43 0.53
N ASP A 21 -6.15 -15.78 0.81
CA ASP A 21 -5.98 -14.33 0.68
C ASP A 21 -5.90 -13.88 -0.79
N ASN A 22 -5.98 -14.80 -1.74
CA ASN A 22 -6.06 -14.54 -3.17
C ASN A 22 -7.53 -14.38 -3.65
N VAL A 23 -8.46 -14.03 -2.77
CA VAL A 23 -9.86 -13.79 -3.10
C VAL A 23 -10.02 -12.30 -3.41
N GLY A 24 -9.55 -11.90 -4.59
CA GLY A 24 -10.05 -10.70 -5.24
C GLY A 24 -11.44 -11.00 -5.79
N GLY A 25 -12.36 -10.05 -5.68
CA GLY A 25 -13.58 -10.06 -6.49
C GLY A 25 -13.24 -10.12 -7.98
N ASP A 26 -14.24 -10.17 -8.84
CA ASP A 26 -14.10 -10.22 -10.31
C ASP A 26 -13.68 -8.84 -10.87
N TYR A 27 -12.55 -8.30 -10.36
CA TYR A 27 -12.01 -7.01 -10.75
C TYR A 27 -11.20 -7.11 -12.04
N SER A 28 -11.33 -6.11 -12.90
CA SER A 28 -10.66 -6.07 -14.21
C SER A 28 -9.15 -5.84 -14.12
N ALA A 29 -8.66 -5.32 -12.98
CA ALA A 29 -7.24 -5.11 -12.76
C ALA A 29 -6.82 -5.45 -11.32
N SER A 30 -5.87 -6.36 -11.16
CA SER A 30 -5.34 -6.77 -9.85
C SER A 30 -3.82 -6.96 -9.86
N SER A 31 -3.19 -6.80 -8.70
CA SER A 31 -1.76 -6.96 -8.54
C SER A 31 -1.37 -7.40 -7.13
N ILE A 32 -0.57 -8.47 -7.03
CA ILE A 32 0.13 -8.86 -5.79
C ILE A 32 1.61 -8.56 -5.95
N ARG A 33 2.22 -7.98 -4.92
CA ARG A 33 3.65 -7.71 -4.84
C ARG A 33 4.18 -7.99 -3.45
N ALA A 34 5.46 -8.35 -3.40
CA ALA A 34 6.18 -8.59 -2.14
C ALA A 34 7.53 -7.88 -2.15
N VAL A 35 7.98 -7.48 -0.97
CA VAL A 35 9.31 -6.92 -0.73
C VAL A 35 9.80 -7.33 0.66
N MET A 36 11.11 -7.52 0.78
CA MET A 36 11.77 -7.69 2.08
C MET A 36 12.26 -6.34 2.59
N ILE A 37 11.87 -5.96 3.80
CA ILE A 37 12.29 -4.73 4.47
C ILE A 37 13.00 -5.09 5.77
N ASN A 38 14.20 -4.56 5.97
CA ASN A 38 15.01 -4.84 7.16
C ASN A 38 14.56 -3.96 8.35
N ARG A 39 13.33 -4.14 8.77
CA ARG A 39 12.68 -3.50 9.93
C ARG A 39 11.74 -4.49 10.61
N PRO A 40 11.46 -4.29 11.92
CA PRO A 40 10.45 -5.07 12.63
C PRO A 40 9.05 -4.90 12.01
N ARG A 41 8.26 -5.97 11.97
CA ARG A 41 6.92 -5.95 11.37
C ARG A 41 5.98 -4.95 12.04
N GLN A 42 6.08 -4.79 13.36
CA GLN A 42 5.24 -3.85 14.10
C GLN A 42 5.51 -2.40 13.67
N GLU A 43 6.78 -2.02 13.49
CA GLU A 43 7.17 -0.69 13.01
C GLU A 43 6.58 -0.41 11.62
N LEU A 44 6.64 -1.40 10.72
CA LEU A 44 6.09 -1.27 9.37
C LEU A 44 4.57 -1.18 9.36
N TYR A 45 3.92 -1.98 10.21
CA TYR A 45 2.47 -1.95 10.39
C TYR A 45 2.02 -0.60 10.96
N ASP A 46 2.63 -0.12 12.03
CA ASP A 46 2.27 1.15 12.69
C ASP A 46 2.41 2.32 11.71
N PHE A 47 3.49 2.34 10.93
CA PHE A 47 3.69 3.34 9.90
C PHE A 47 2.60 3.31 8.82
N TRP A 48 2.26 2.11 8.33
CA TRP A 48 1.25 1.95 7.27
C TRP A 48 -0.16 2.19 7.79
N ARG A 49 -0.44 1.81 9.05
CA ARG A 49 -1.75 1.96 9.68
C ARG A 49 -2.21 3.41 9.78
N ASP A 50 -1.29 4.32 9.92
CA ASP A 50 -1.54 5.75 9.72
C ASP A 50 -1.47 6.08 8.22
N PHE A 51 -2.60 5.98 7.55
CA PHE A 51 -2.69 6.20 6.10
C PHE A 51 -2.26 7.61 5.69
N SER A 52 -2.19 8.58 6.60
CA SER A 52 -1.66 9.92 6.32
C SER A 52 -0.17 9.91 5.95
N ASN A 53 0.56 8.82 6.26
CA ASN A 53 1.95 8.63 5.88
C ASN A 53 2.13 8.16 4.42
N LEU A 54 1.09 7.61 3.80
CA LEU A 54 1.21 6.97 2.48
C LEU A 54 1.64 7.94 1.36
N PRO A 55 1.22 9.22 1.35
CA PRO A 55 1.72 10.20 0.38
C PRO A 55 3.24 10.40 0.39
N LEU A 56 3.94 10.03 1.47
CA LEU A 56 5.39 10.14 1.56
C LEU A 56 6.13 9.25 0.56
N PHE A 57 5.53 8.14 0.13
CA PHE A 57 6.14 7.19 -0.81
C PHE A 57 5.24 6.79 -1.98
N MET A 58 3.93 7.04 -1.91
CA MET A 58 2.99 6.81 -3.00
C MET A 58 2.91 8.05 -3.91
N GLU A 59 3.54 7.97 -5.08
CA GLU A 59 3.76 9.13 -5.96
C GLU A 59 2.46 9.79 -6.47
N ASN A 60 1.39 9.00 -6.66
CA ASN A 60 0.12 9.51 -7.16
C ASN A 60 -0.87 9.88 -6.06
N VAL A 61 -0.58 9.56 -4.81
CA VAL A 61 -1.41 9.93 -3.65
C VAL A 61 -1.00 11.31 -3.18
N LYS A 62 -1.88 12.30 -3.31
CA LYS A 62 -1.63 13.68 -2.86
C LYS A 62 -1.88 13.85 -1.37
N ALA A 63 -2.96 13.25 -0.88
CA ALA A 63 -3.36 13.31 0.51
C ALA A 63 -4.22 12.10 0.88
N VAL A 64 -4.17 11.73 2.15
CA VAL A 64 -5.12 10.81 2.76
C VAL A 64 -5.62 11.45 4.06
N GLU A 65 -6.92 11.55 4.18
CA GLU A 65 -7.61 12.04 5.37
C GLU A 65 -8.28 10.87 6.08
N MET A 66 -7.93 10.67 7.35
CA MET A 66 -8.58 9.67 8.19
C MET A 66 -9.90 10.25 8.71
N LEU A 67 -10.99 9.58 8.41
CA LEU A 67 -12.33 9.91 8.86
C LEU A 67 -12.69 9.05 10.09
N GLU A 68 -13.88 9.28 10.63
CA GLU A 68 -14.38 8.47 11.75
C GLU A 68 -14.61 7.01 11.34
N SER A 69 -14.63 6.12 12.33
CA SER A 69 -14.99 4.68 12.15
C SER A 69 -14.07 3.87 11.23
N GLY A 70 -12.79 4.26 11.11
CA GLY A 70 -11.83 3.51 10.26
C GLY A 70 -11.96 3.79 8.76
N ARG A 71 -12.77 4.78 8.39
CA ARG A 71 -12.91 5.27 7.03
C ARG A 71 -11.75 6.19 6.66
N SER A 72 -11.35 6.20 5.40
CA SER A 72 -10.32 7.10 4.87
C SER A 72 -10.72 7.66 3.51
N LYS A 73 -10.39 8.94 3.29
CA LYS A 73 -10.58 9.63 2.01
C LYS A 73 -9.22 9.91 1.37
N TRP A 74 -9.07 9.47 0.15
CA TRP A 74 -7.84 9.56 -0.61
C TRP A 74 -8.01 10.53 -1.78
N THR A 75 -7.06 11.41 -1.96
CA THR A 75 -6.96 12.29 -3.12
C THR A 75 -5.83 11.82 -4.02
N ILE A 76 -6.18 11.27 -5.18
CA ILE A 76 -5.25 10.71 -6.15
C ILE A 76 -5.06 11.71 -7.29
N ALA A 77 -3.81 11.97 -7.67
CA ALA A 77 -3.48 12.84 -8.79
C ALA A 77 -3.99 12.25 -10.12
N GLY A 78 -4.90 12.92 -10.76
CA GLY A 78 -5.44 12.53 -12.06
C GLY A 78 -4.80 13.29 -13.24
N PRO A 79 -5.01 12.83 -14.49
CA PRO A 79 -4.52 13.50 -15.69
C PRO A 79 -5.22 14.83 -15.91
N GLY A 80 -4.45 15.80 -16.40
CA GLY A 80 -4.97 17.15 -16.69
C GLY A 80 -5.31 17.95 -15.45
N GLY A 81 -4.74 17.60 -14.28
CA GLY A 81 -4.93 18.32 -13.01
C GLY A 81 -6.27 18.04 -12.33
N LYS A 82 -7.04 17.06 -12.80
CA LYS A 82 -8.25 16.60 -12.13
C LYS A 82 -7.89 15.50 -11.15
N ASP A 83 -8.28 15.68 -9.90
CA ASP A 83 -8.09 14.67 -8.86
C ASP A 83 -9.23 13.65 -8.89
N VAL A 84 -8.91 12.44 -8.45
CA VAL A 84 -9.87 11.35 -8.23
C VAL A 84 -9.96 11.16 -6.71
N GLU A 85 -11.18 11.12 -6.18
CA GLU A 85 -11.43 10.89 -4.77
C GLU A 85 -11.82 9.42 -4.55
N LEU A 86 -11.10 8.75 -3.69
CA LEU A 86 -11.43 7.39 -3.25
C LEU A 86 -11.82 7.45 -1.78
N VAL A 87 -12.87 6.74 -1.43
CA VAL A 87 -13.27 6.55 -0.04
C VAL A 87 -13.22 5.06 0.28
N SER A 88 -12.51 4.71 1.34
CA SER A 88 -12.27 3.32 1.72
C SER A 88 -12.65 3.09 3.16
N ASP A 89 -13.21 1.91 3.42
CA ASP A 89 -13.47 1.38 4.75
C ASP A 89 -12.46 0.28 5.08
N ILE A 90 -11.89 0.30 6.27
CA ILE A 90 -11.06 -0.80 6.76
C ILE A 90 -11.98 -1.98 7.09
N THR A 91 -11.74 -3.11 6.44
CA THR A 91 -12.51 -4.35 6.62
C THR A 91 -11.82 -5.36 7.53
N GLU A 92 -10.49 -5.27 7.66
CA GLU A 92 -9.69 -6.12 8.55
C GLU A 92 -8.52 -5.32 9.08
N ASP A 93 -8.25 -5.44 10.38
CA ASP A 93 -7.13 -4.76 11.04
C ASP A 93 -6.57 -5.67 12.13
N VAL A 94 -5.49 -6.39 11.80
CA VAL A 94 -4.79 -7.30 12.70
C VAL A 94 -3.42 -6.67 13.02
N PRO A 95 -3.22 -6.13 14.23
CA PRO A 95 -2.02 -5.42 14.61
C PRO A 95 -0.73 -6.20 14.33
N GLY A 96 0.18 -5.58 13.61
CA GLY A 96 1.46 -6.16 13.20
C GLY A 96 1.37 -7.23 12.12
N GLU A 97 0.18 -7.58 11.61
CA GLU A 97 0.01 -8.68 10.68
C GLU A 97 -0.65 -8.26 9.36
N LYS A 98 -1.83 -7.60 9.42
CA LYS A 98 -2.61 -7.34 8.20
C LYS A 98 -3.53 -6.14 8.35
N ILE A 99 -3.69 -5.39 7.27
CA ILE A 99 -4.73 -4.38 7.10
C ILE A 99 -5.40 -4.66 5.77
N ALA A 100 -6.72 -4.72 5.74
CA ALA A 100 -7.50 -4.83 4.51
C ALA A 100 -8.55 -3.72 4.44
N TRP A 101 -8.87 -3.31 3.22
CA TRP A 101 -9.82 -2.24 2.95
C TRP A 101 -10.61 -2.51 1.67
N THR A 102 -11.76 -1.90 1.57
CA THR A 102 -12.59 -1.88 0.36
C THR A 102 -13.13 -0.48 0.11
N SER A 103 -13.53 -0.19 -1.11
CA SER A 103 -14.25 1.05 -1.43
C SER A 103 -15.58 1.12 -0.67
N SER A 104 -15.92 2.33 -0.23
CA SER A 104 -17.29 2.63 0.23
C SER A 104 -18.17 3.08 -0.93
N GLU A 105 -19.48 3.15 -0.70
CA GLU A 105 -20.46 3.55 -1.71
C GLU A 105 -20.23 4.97 -2.27
N ASP A 106 -19.55 5.82 -1.52
CA ASP A 106 -19.22 7.22 -1.89
C ASP A 106 -17.94 7.32 -2.72
N SER A 107 -17.28 6.21 -3.03
CA SER A 107 -16.01 6.20 -3.77
C SER A 107 -16.25 6.36 -5.27
N ASP A 108 -15.41 7.20 -5.93
CA ASP A 108 -15.43 7.37 -7.40
C ASP A 108 -15.02 6.09 -8.15
N LEU A 109 -14.43 5.12 -7.45
CA LEU A 109 -13.87 3.90 -8.02
C LEU A 109 -14.05 2.73 -7.07
N ASP A 110 -14.56 1.63 -7.59
CA ASP A 110 -14.58 0.37 -6.85
C ASP A 110 -13.16 -0.19 -6.74
N HIS A 111 -12.73 -0.43 -5.50
CA HIS A 111 -11.40 -0.93 -5.22
C HIS A 111 -11.37 -1.72 -3.92
N GLU A 112 -10.44 -2.62 -3.85
CA GLU A 112 -10.11 -3.34 -2.61
C GLU A 112 -8.61 -3.54 -2.53
N GLY A 113 -8.13 -3.82 -1.33
CA GLY A 113 -6.74 -4.14 -1.14
C GLY A 113 -6.46 -4.67 0.26
N TRP A 114 -5.27 -5.22 0.39
CA TRP A 114 -4.72 -5.57 1.69
C TRP A 114 -3.20 -5.44 1.67
N ILE A 115 -2.64 -5.23 2.84
CA ILE A 115 -1.22 -5.34 3.10
C ILE A 115 -1.00 -6.30 4.27
N ALA A 116 0.00 -7.16 4.16
CA ALA A 116 0.35 -8.11 5.19
C ALA A 116 1.85 -8.09 5.49
N PHE A 117 2.19 -8.32 6.76
CA PHE A 117 3.52 -8.25 7.30
C PHE A 117 3.87 -9.58 7.96
N LYS A 118 4.95 -10.22 7.55
CA LYS A 118 5.41 -11.49 8.10
C LYS A 118 6.90 -11.44 8.43
N ASP A 119 7.25 -11.85 9.63
CA ASP A 119 8.66 -11.97 9.99
C ASP A 119 9.38 -12.95 9.06
N ASN A 120 10.57 -12.58 8.63
CA ASN A 120 11.40 -13.45 7.82
C ASN A 120 11.88 -14.63 8.67
N ALA A 121 11.76 -15.85 8.13
CA ALA A 121 12.18 -17.10 8.81
C ALA A 121 13.66 -17.10 9.22
N PHE A 122 14.48 -16.24 8.62
CA PHE A 122 15.91 -16.11 8.95
C PHE A 122 16.23 -14.97 9.92
N GLY A 123 15.20 -14.35 10.53
CA GLY A 123 15.36 -13.26 11.51
C GLY A 123 15.88 -11.95 10.90
N ARG A 124 15.76 -11.75 9.58
CA ARG A 124 16.25 -10.57 8.88
C ARG A 124 15.10 -9.76 8.31
N GLY A 125 14.46 -8.96 9.17
CA GLY A 125 13.39 -8.06 8.76
C GLY A 125 12.08 -8.77 8.45
N THR A 126 11.24 -8.09 7.68
CA THR A 126 9.84 -8.44 7.43
C THR A 126 9.57 -8.59 5.94
N GLU A 127 8.88 -9.65 5.56
CA GLU A 127 8.25 -9.76 4.25
C GLU A 127 6.95 -8.97 4.27
N VAL A 128 6.87 -7.97 3.39
CA VAL A 128 5.66 -7.16 3.19
C VAL A 128 5.05 -7.56 1.87
N ARG A 129 3.78 -7.95 1.89
CA ARG A 129 2.97 -8.23 0.69
C ARG A 129 1.84 -7.24 0.60
N VAL A 130 1.58 -6.74 -0.59
CA VAL A 130 0.44 -5.89 -0.91
C VAL A 130 -0.36 -6.48 -2.06
N PHE A 131 -1.66 -6.46 -1.92
CA PHE A 131 -2.63 -6.72 -2.97
C PHE A 131 -3.46 -5.47 -3.19
N ILE A 132 -3.67 -5.11 -4.44
CA ILE A 132 -4.56 -4.02 -4.84
C ILE A 132 -5.35 -4.49 -6.05
N SER A 133 -6.63 -4.25 -6.01
CA SER A 133 -7.57 -4.52 -7.09
C SER A 133 -8.52 -3.35 -7.28
N TYR A 134 -8.90 -3.06 -8.51
CA TYR A 134 -9.86 -2.01 -8.81
C TYR A 134 -10.59 -2.31 -10.12
N ASP A 135 -11.79 -1.73 -10.26
CA ASP A 135 -12.59 -1.80 -11.46
C ASP A 135 -12.81 -0.39 -12.05
N PRO A 136 -12.19 -0.07 -13.20
CA PRO A 136 -12.33 1.24 -13.80
C PRO A 136 -13.79 1.52 -14.19
N PRO A 137 -14.40 2.61 -13.70
CA PRO A 137 -15.78 2.92 -14.06
C PRO A 137 -15.94 3.15 -15.56
N ALA A 138 -17.11 2.86 -16.09
CA ALA A 138 -17.42 3.10 -17.50
C ALA A 138 -17.45 4.61 -17.83
N GLY A 139 -17.19 4.97 -19.09
CA GLY A 139 -17.35 6.34 -19.61
C GLY A 139 -16.11 7.23 -19.47
N ALA A 140 -16.35 8.55 -19.34
CA ALA A 140 -15.27 9.55 -19.33
C ALA A 140 -14.38 9.44 -18.10
N LEU A 141 -14.97 9.17 -16.93
CA LEU A 141 -14.22 8.97 -15.69
C LEU A 141 -13.34 7.73 -15.78
N GLY A 142 -13.84 6.61 -16.32
CA GLY A 142 -13.05 5.41 -16.55
C GLY A 142 -11.84 5.64 -17.45
N LYS A 143 -11.97 6.49 -18.50
CA LYS A 143 -10.84 6.89 -19.34
C LYS A 143 -9.80 7.71 -18.56
N VAL A 144 -10.26 8.58 -17.66
CA VAL A 144 -9.40 9.38 -16.79
C VAL A 144 -8.66 8.46 -15.82
N VAL A 145 -9.39 7.62 -15.10
CA VAL A 145 -8.83 6.66 -14.14
C VAL A 145 -7.89 5.69 -14.85
N ALA A 146 -8.30 5.09 -15.97
CA ALA A 146 -7.45 4.23 -16.77
C ALA A 146 -6.14 4.92 -17.19
N LYS A 147 -6.16 6.21 -17.52
CA LYS A 147 -4.99 6.98 -17.91
C LYS A 147 -4.06 7.31 -16.74
N VAL A 148 -4.59 7.50 -15.52
CA VAL A 148 -3.82 7.64 -14.27
C VAL A 148 -3.16 6.31 -13.90
N LEU A 149 -3.93 5.24 -14.02
CA LEU A 149 -3.53 3.88 -13.68
C LEU A 149 -2.90 3.14 -14.88
N GLN A 150 -2.70 3.81 -16.03
CA GLN A 150 -2.18 3.27 -17.31
C GLN A 150 -0.74 2.75 -17.24
N ARG A 151 0.00 3.08 -16.20
CA ARG A 151 1.13 2.24 -15.85
C ARG A 151 0.52 1.00 -15.21
N GLU A 152 0.78 -0.16 -15.82
CA GLU A 152 0.32 -1.45 -15.29
C GLU A 152 0.31 -1.45 -13.77
N PRO A 153 -0.80 -1.80 -13.09
CA PRO A 153 -0.89 -1.80 -11.62
C PRO A 153 0.31 -2.49 -10.97
N ARG A 154 0.83 -3.48 -11.68
CA ARG A 154 2.04 -4.24 -11.31
C ARG A 154 3.30 -3.39 -11.22
N VAL A 155 3.50 -2.45 -12.15
CA VAL A 155 4.70 -1.59 -12.18
C VAL A 155 4.60 -0.53 -11.08
N GLN A 156 3.40 0.02 -10.87
CA GLN A 156 3.14 1.03 -9.85
C GLN A 156 3.33 0.45 -8.45
N ALA A 157 2.65 -0.63 -8.11
CA ALA A 157 2.76 -1.27 -6.80
C ALA A 157 4.20 -1.69 -6.47
N ARG A 158 4.97 -2.16 -7.48
CA ARG A 158 6.40 -2.47 -7.30
C ARG A 158 7.22 -1.22 -7.01
N GLY A 159 6.93 -0.11 -7.68
CA GLY A 159 7.60 1.17 -7.45
C GLY A 159 7.33 1.71 -6.05
N GLU A 160 6.09 1.67 -5.61
CA GLU A 160 5.65 2.15 -4.30
C GLU A 160 6.22 1.31 -3.16
N LEU A 161 6.18 -0.02 -3.25
CA LEU A 161 6.82 -0.90 -2.25
C LEU A 161 8.34 -0.69 -2.17
N ARG A 162 9.01 -0.39 -3.29
CA ARG A 162 10.43 -0.06 -3.27
C ARG A 162 10.69 1.27 -2.55
N ARG A 163 9.86 2.29 -2.79
CA ARG A 163 9.96 3.57 -2.09
C ARG A 163 9.63 3.42 -0.60
N PHE A 164 8.61 2.62 -0.27
CA PHE A 164 8.31 2.27 1.12
C PHE A 164 9.51 1.61 1.82
N LYS A 165 10.09 0.58 1.18
CA LYS A 165 11.32 -0.04 1.70
C LYS A 165 12.43 0.98 1.92
N GLN A 166 12.69 1.84 0.95
CA GLN A 166 13.73 2.85 1.05
C GLN A 166 13.43 3.82 2.20
N LEU A 167 12.22 4.33 2.30
CA LEU A 167 11.80 5.22 3.39
C LEU A 167 12.03 4.58 4.76
N MET A 168 11.57 3.35 4.93
CA MET A 168 11.68 2.66 6.22
C MET A 168 13.12 2.30 6.59
N GLU A 169 13.96 1.95 5.63
CA GLU A 169 15.35 1.55 5.90
C GLU A 169 16.31 2.74 6.02
N THR A 170 16.09 3.83 5.29
CA THR A 170 17.03 4.97 5.20
C THR A 170 16.47 6.29 5.74
N GLY A 171 15.16 6.39 5.96
CA GLY A 171 14.47 7.63 6.33
C GLY A 171 14.19 8.57 5.15
N GLU A 172 14.57 8.20 3.92
CA GLU A 172 14.46 9.05 2.73
C GLU A 172 13.89 8.28 1.55
N VAL A 173 13.20 8.99 0.66
CA VAL A 173 12.76 8.46 -0.64
C VAL A 173 13.50 9.20 -1.75
N SER A 174 14.28 8.47 -2.55
CA SER A 174 14.89 9.03 -3.75
C SER A 174 13.81 9.40 -4.77
N THR A 175 13.71 10.66 -5.11
CA THR A 175 12.86 11.14 -6.19
C THR A 175 13.72 11.36 -7.43
N SER A 176 13.25 10.91 -8.59
CA SER A 176 13.87 11.25 -9.89
C SER A 176 13.48 12.64 -10.38
N LYS A 177 12.65 13.37 -9.64
CA LYS A 177 12.32 14.75 -9.95
C LYS A 177 13.55 15.59 -9.63
N ALA A 178 14.05 16.33 -10.65
CA ALA A 178 15.03 17.38 -10.40
C ALA A 178 14.47 18.32 -9.32
N PRO A 179 15.27 18.78 -8.34
CA PRO A 179 14.83 19.83 -7.45
C PRO A 179 14.30 20.97 -8.32
N ASP A 180 13.14 21.51 -7.99
CA ASP A 180 12.57 22.64 -8.69
C ASP A 180 13.68 23.68 -8.82
N ALA A 181 14.11 23.94 -10.05
CA ALA A 181 15.14 24.92 -10.30
C ALA A 181 14.64 26.22 -9.71
N ALA A 182 15.34 26.74 -8.71
CA ALA A 182 15.03 28.05 -8.16
C ALA A 182 14.85 29.02 -9.33
N PRO A 183 13.83 29.93 -9.27
CA PRO A 183 13.62 30.87 -10.36
C PRO A 183 14.95 31.50 -10.72
N ARG A 184 15.33 31.42 -11.99
CA ARG A 184 16.55 32.04 -12.50
C ARG A 184 16.43 33.52 -12.14
N ALA A 185 17.15 33.94 -11.12
CA ALA A 185 17.31 35.37 -10.85
C ALA A 185 17.84 35.97 -12.16
N ASP A 186 17.08 36.90 -12.73
CA ASP A 186 17.48 37.66 -13.91
C ASP A 186 18.86 38.24 -13.65
N ARG A 187 19.87 37.72 -14.34
CA ARG A 187 21.17 38.36 -14.39
C ARG A 187 21.06 39.46 -15.45
N HIS A 188 20.71 40.62 -14.97
CA HIS A 188 20.97 41.82 -15.74
C HIS A 188 22.49 42.06 -15.73
N PHE A 189 23.10 41.92 -16.90
CA PHE A 189 24.38 42.49 -17.20
C PHE A 189 24.19 43.90 -17.74
#